data_d0fe7c4fb6316f5e2d3acf6af95e48a4
#
_entry.id   d0fe7c4fb6316f5e2d3acf6af95e48a4
#
_cell.length_a   1.000
_cell.length_b   1.000
_cell.length_c   1.000
_cell.angle_alpha   90.00
_cell.angle_beta   90.00
_cell.angle_gamma   90.00
#
_symmetry.space_group_name_H-M   'P 1'
#
loop_
_entity.id
_entity.type
_entity.pdbx_description
1 polymer ?
#
loop_
_entity_poly.entity_id
_entity_poly.type
_entity_poly.pdbx_seq_one_letter_code
_entity_poly.pdbx_strand_id
1 'polypeptide(L)'
;MGRWDGMRTQVILFLAANPRGSHPLRLAEECAEIQRELKMAPHRDDFRFESRWAVGVDELMRHLMELDPTVIHFSGHGGGSAGLMLQDEQGHPQPVPARALAKVVGTTAPSARVVLLNACYSTEQAEELRAGADCVVGMDGAIGDDAARAFAIRFYGALGNRRSIGNAVDQGIAALAAKQLPDEVLPRCLTRNSIDAHRVFLDPR
;
A
#
# COMPACT_ATOMS: atom_id res chain seq x y z
N MET A 1 15.84 6.67 34.07
CA MET A 1 14.58 7.32 33.67
C MET A 1 14.88 8.04 32.36
N GLY A 2 14.91 7.27 31.24
CA GLY A 2 15.27 7.77 29.91
C GLY A 2 14.08 8.46 29.28
N ARG A 3 14.25 9.70 28.88
CA ARG A 3 13.29 10.46 28.07
C ARG A 3 13.08 9.72 26.75
N TRP A 4 11.90 9.22 26.52
CA TRP A 4 11.39 8.87 25.21
C TRP A 4 11.01 10.17 24.52
N ASP A 5 12.00 10.81 23.91
CA ASP A 5 11.81 12.03 23.16
C ASP A 5 11.22 11.62 21.79
N GLY A 6 10.00 11.98 21.62
CA GLY A 6 9.13 12.24 20.45
C GLY A 6 9.46 11.68 19.06
N MET A 7 10.05 10.49 18.90
CA MET A 7 10.13 9.86 17.58
C MET A 7 8.72 9.49 17.10
N ARG A 8 8.22 10.16 16.08
CA ARG A 8 6.91 9.84 15.49
C ARG A 8 6.98 8.50 14.79
N THR A 9 6.24 7.53 15.31
CA THR A 9 6.03 6.22 14.69
C THR A 9 5.37 6.40 13.33
N GLN A 10 5.88 5.73 12.30
CA GLN A 10 5.31 5.74 10.95
C GLN A 10 4.04 4.90 10.93
N VAL A 11 2.91 5.51 10.57
CA VAL A 11 1.62 4.80 10.50
C VAL A 11 1.49 4.14 9.14
N ILE A 12 1.30 2.81 9.16
CA ILE A 12 0.93 2.01 7.99
C ILE A 12 -0.55 1.71 8.10
N LEU A 13 -1.34 2.17 7.14
CA LEU A 13 -2.77 1.88 7.03
C LEU A 13 -3.00 0.86 5.92
N PHE A 14 -3.35 -0.36 6.30
CA PHE A 14 -3.79 -1.42 5.39
C PHE A 14 -5.31 -1.34 5.19
N LEU A 15 -5.73 -1.13 3.96
CA LEU A 15 -7.13 -0.99 3.54
C LEU A 15 -7.51 -2.20 2.69
N ALA A 16 -8.43 -3.01 3.16
CA ALA A 16 -8.90 -4.22 2.48
C ALA A 16 -10.32 -4.04 1.94
N ALA A 17 -10.51 -4.30 0.65
CA ALA A 17 -11.83 -4.34 0.03
C ALA A 17 -11.98 -5.61 -0.84
N ASN A 18 -12.96 -6.44 -0.49
CA ASN A 18 -13.31 -7.65 -1.24
C ASN A 18 -14.83 -7.67 -1.48
N PRO A 19 -15.33 -6.90 -2.47
CA PRO A 19 -16.77 -6.74 -2.70
C PRO A 19 -17.48 -8.05 -3.01
N ARG A 20 -18.76 -8.12 -2.66
CA ARG A 20 -19.62 -9.28 -2.97
C ARG A 20 -19.70 -9.52 -4.47
N GLY A 21 -19.62 -10.79 -4.87
CA GLY A 21 -19.68 -11.17 -6.28
C GLY A 21 -18.35 -11.05 -7.04
N SER A 22 -17.31 -10.49 -6.42
CA SER A 22 -15.96 -10.58 -6.94
C SER A 22 -15.28 -11.90 -6.57
N HIS A 23 -14.18 -12.24 -7.27
CA HIS A 23 -13.38 -13.41 -6.91
C HIS A 23 -12.76 -13.22 -5.52
N PRO A 24 -12.93 -14.17 -4.57
CA PRO A 24 -12.36 -14.02 -3.23
C PRO A 24 -10.84 -13.91 -3.25
N LEU A 25 -10.31 -12.87 -2.59
CA LEU A 25 -8.87 -12.69 -2.37
C LEU A 25 -8.51 -13.05 -0.92
N ARG A 26 -7.27 -13.51 -0.71
CA ARG A 26 -6.76 -13.91 0.61
C ARG A 26 -6.19 -12.72 1.40
N LEU A 27 -6.96 -11.61 1.48
CA LEU A 27 -6.54 -10.36 2.09
C LEU A 27 -6.16 -10.50 3.58
N ALA A 28 -6.86 -11.38 4.31
CA ALA A 28 -6.56 -11.63 5.71
C ALA A 28 -5.21 -12.33 5.91
N GLU A 29 -4.84 -13.25 5.00
CA GLU A 29 -3.53 -13.90 5.00
C GLU A 29 -2.43 -12.89 4.68
N GLU A 30 -2.63 -12.06 3.66
CA GLU A 30 -1.70 -10.99 3.30
C GLU A 30 -1.43 -10.05 4.48
N CYS A 31 -2.50 -9.54 5.10
CA CYS A 31 -2.41 -8.68 6.27
C CYS A 31 -1.63 -9.32 7.42
N ALA A 32 -1.95 -10.59 7.75
CA ALA A 32 -1.29 -11.32 8.82
C ALA A 32 0.20 -11.59 8.53
N GLU A 33 0.55 -11.88 7.29
CA GLU A 33 1.93 -12.13 6.87
C GLU A 33 2.77 -10.84 6.88
N ILE A 34 2.22 -9.71 6.41
CA ILE A 34 2.85 -8.39 6.52
C ILE A 34 3.11 -8.03 7.99
N GLN A 35 2.11 -8.20 8.85
CA GLN A 35 2.27 -7.91 10.28
C GLN A 35 3.33 -8.79 10.94
N ARG A 36 3.40 -10.07 10.58
CA ARG A 36 4.42 -11.00 11.08
C ARG A 36 5.82 -10.56 10.65
N GLU A 37 5.98 -10.19 9.38
CA GLU A 37 7.26 -9.75 8.84
C GLU A 37 7.76 -8.47 9.52
N LEU A 38 6.88 -7.49 9.71
CA LEU A 38 7.20 -6.27 10.46
C LEU A 38 7.55 -6.56 11.92
N LYS A 39 6.81 -7.44 12.61
CA LYS A 39 7.10 -7.82 14.01
C LYS A 39 8.46 -8.50 14.19
N MET A 40 8.92 -9.26 13.19
CA MET A 40 10.23 -9.91 13.21
C MET A 40 11.38 -8.96 12.84
N ALA A 41 11.08 -7.82 12.27
CA ALA A 41 12.10 -6.87 11.82
C ALA A 41 12.80 -6.18 13.00
N PRO A 42 14.10 -5.80 12.84
CA PRO A 42 14.86 -5.13 13.88
C PRO A 42 14.27 -3.77 14.30
N HIS A 43 13.63 -3.08 13.37
CA HIS A 43 13.07 -1.74 13.56
C HIS A 43 11.54 -1.73 13.61
N ARG A 44 10.92 -2.82 14.12
CA ARG A 44 9.46 -2.96 14.26
C ARG A 44 8.79 -1.81 15.00
N ASP A 45 9.48 -1.24 15.99
CA ASP A 45 8.94 -0.17 16.84
C ASP A 45 8.88 1.18 16.12
N ASP A 46 9.50 1.31 14.93
CA ASP A 46 9.37 2.49 14.07
C ASP A 46 7.99 2.55 13.39
N PHE A 47 7.20 1.46 13.42
CA PHE A 47 5.94 1.34 12.69
C PHE A 47 4.75 1.02 13.58
N ARG A 48 3.64 1.71 13.34
CA ARG A 48 2.31 1.35 13.83
C ARG A 48 1.47 0.85 12.66
N PHE A 49 1.09 -0.43 12.70
CA PHE A 49 0.30 -1.05 11.65
C PHE A 49 -1.18 -1.09 12.05
N GLU A 50 -2.02 -0.48 11.23
CA GLU A 50 -3.47 -0.43 11.37
C GLU A 50 -4.13 -1.09 10.16
N SER A 51 -5.16 -1.91 10.37
CA SER A 51 -5.92 -2.53 9.28
C SER A 51 -7.39 -2.15 9.34
N ARG A 52 -7.99 -1.94 8.17
CA ARG A 52 -9.42 -1.65 8.00
C ARG A 52 -9.99 -2.53 6.89
N TRP A 53 -11.16 -3.06 7.13
CA TRP A 53 -11.78 -4.11 6.33
C TRP A 53 -13.10 -3.65 5.74
N ALA A 54 -13.49 -4.23 4.59
CA ALA A 54 -14.73 -3.92 3.89
C ALA A 54 -14.90 -2.41 3.61
N VAL A 55 -13.81 -1.78 3.16
CA VAL A 55 -13.71 -0.32 3.10
C VAL A 55 -14.56 0.24 1.97
N GLY A 56 -15.50 1.13 2.30
CA GLY A 56 -16.22 2.02 1.38
C GLY A 56 -15.57 3.41 1.29
N VAL A 57 -16.15 4.31 0.51
CA VAL A 57 -15.57 5.65 0.28
C VAL A 57 -15.58 6.49 1.56
N ASP A 58 -16.68 6.47 2.32
CA ASP A 58 -16.82 7.26 3.55
C ASP A 58 -15.90 6.74 4.65
N GLU A 59 -15.79 5.39 4.78
CA GLU A 59 -14.84 4.75 5.69
C GLU A 59 -13.41 5.09 5.31
N LEU A 60 -13.05 5.06 4.02
CA LEU A 60 -11.74 5.44 3.53
C LEU A 60 -11.37 6.86 4.00
N MET A 61 -12.23 7.84 3.73
CA MET A 61 -11.99 9.24 4.11
C MET A 61 -11.85 9.39 5.63
N ARG A 62 -12.73 8.75 6.41
CA ARG A 62 -12.69 8.78 7.88
C ARG A 62 -11.38 8.21 8.42
N HIS A 63 -10.96 7.03 7.94
CA HIS A 63 -9.73 6.38 8.39
C HIS A 63 -8.48 7.15 7.99
N LEU A 64 -8.46 7.76 6.82
CA LEU A 64 -7.34 8.61 6.39
C LEU A 64 -7.21 9.86 7.28
N MET A 65 -8.33 10.53 7.60
CA MET A 65 -8.32 11.69 8.50
C MET A 65 -7.94 11.32 9.94
N GLU A 66 -8.45 10.20 10.45
CA GLU A 66 -8.21 9.75 11.83
C GLU A 66 -6.74 9.37 12.05
N LEU A 67 -6.14 8.68 11.10
CA LEU A 67 -4.84 8.05 11.26
C LEU A 67 -3.70 8.86 10.63
N ASP A 68 -3.99 9.74 9.68
CA ASP A 68 -3.02 10.51 8.87
C ASP A 68 -1.78 9.67 8.52
N PRO A 69 -1.96 8.56 7.77
CA PRO A 69 -0.94 7.55 7.61
C PRO A 69 0.24 8.03 6.75
N THR A 70 1.45 7.59 7.09
CA THR A 70 2.65 7.76 6.28
C THR A 70 2.66 6.80 5.09
N VAL A 71 2.14 5.58 5.29
CA VAL A 71 2.02 4.54 4.27
C VAL A 71 0.55 4.14 4.14
N ILE A 72 0.03 4.22 2.92
CA ILE A 72 -1.30 3.69 2.58
C ILE A 72 -1.08 2.42 1.75
N HIS A 73 -1.62 1.30 2.21
CA HIS A 73 -1.66 0.06 1.45
C HIS A 73 -3.11 -0.29 1.14
N PHE A 74 -3.46 -0.26 -0.13
CA PHE A 74 -4.73 -0.81 -0.59
C PHE A 74 -4.50 -2.23 -1.10
N SER A 75 -5.29 -3.18 -0.59
CA SER A 75 -5.34 -4.56 -1.07
C SER A 75 -6.76 -4.94 -1.44
N GLY A 76 -6.96 -5.34 -2.72
CA GLY A 76 -8.28 -5.60 -3.26
C GLY A 76 -8.30 -5.69 -4.77
N HIS A 77 -9.48 -5.50 -5.35
CA HIS A 77 -9.64 -5.53 -6.80
C HIS A 77 -9.35 -4.20 -7.46
N GLY A 78 -8.71 -4.26 -8.63
CA GLY A 78 -8.54 -3.12 -9.54
C GLY A 78 -9.33 -3.36 -10.83
N GLY A 79 -9.94 -2.31 -11.33
CA GLY A 79 -10.71 -2.31 -12.59
C GLY A 79 -10.05 -1.51 -13.71
N GLY A 80 -8.72 -1.31 -13.66
CA GLY A 80 -8.01 -0.47 -14.63
C GLY A 80 -8.60 0.95 -14.65
N SER A 81 -9.05 1.42 -15.80
CA SER A 81 -9.66 2.75 -15.96
C SER A 81 -10.93 2.97 -15.14
N ALA A 82 -11.63 1.91 -14.71
CA ALA A 82 -12.77 2.04 -13.79
C ALA A 82 -12.33 2.44 -12.37
N GLY A 83 -11.09 2.18 -12.00
CA GLY A 83 -10.54 2.53 -10.68
C GLY A 83 -10.37 1.37 -9.72
N LEU A 84 -10.12 1.67 -8.46
CA LEU A 84 -10.10 0.67 -7.38
C LEU A 84 -11.53 0.31 -6.98
N MET A 85 -11.75 -0.97 -6.68
CA MET A 85 -13.06 -1.47 -6.25
C MET A 85 -13.17 -1.43 -4.74
N LEU A 86 -13.82 -0.40 -4.21
CA LEU A 86 -14.26 -0.34 -2.82
C LEU A 86 -15.62 -1.05 -2.66
N GLN A 87 -16.20 -0.95 -1.47
CA GLN A 87 -17.54 -1.51 -1.19
C GLN A 87 -18.55 -0.39 -0.94
N ASP A 88 -19.78 -0.58 -1.42
CA ASP A 88 -20.92 0.22 -0.97
C ASP A 88 -21.46 -0.29 0.38
N GLU A 89 -22.48 0.38 0.92
CA GLU A 89 -23.12 0.00 2.19
C GLU A 89 -23.72 -1.42 2.17
N GLN A 90 -24.04 -1.97 1.01
CA GLN A 90 -24.56 -3.32 0.81
C GLN A 90 -23.44 -4.34 0.55
N GLY A 91 -22.18 -3.87 0.45
CA GLY A 91 -21.01 -4.68 0.17
C GLY A 91 -20.81 -4.99 -1.31
N HIS A 92 -21.49 -4.30 -2.24
CA HIS A 92 -21.28 -4.46 -3.67
C HIS A 92 -20.06 -3.64 -4.16
N PRO A 93 -19.52 -3.97 -5.34
CA PRO A 93 -18.40 -3.21 -5.91
C PRO A 93 -18.79 -1.75 -6.18
N GLN A 94 -18.03 -0.84 -5.63
CA GLN A 94 -18.11 0.60 -5.90
C GLN A 94 -16.76 1.05 -6.49
N PRO A 95 -16.69 1.31 -7.81
CA PRO A 95 -15.44 1.77 -8.42
C PRO A 95 -15.11 3.21 -7.99
N VAL A 96 -13.86 3.43 -7.63
CA VAL A 96 -13.33 4.76 -7.30
C VAL A 96 -12.28 5.13 -8.35
N PRO A 97 -12.60 6.06 -9.28
CA PRO A 97 -11.69 6.48 -10.34
C PRO A 97 -10.39 7.07 -9.79
N ALA A 98 -9.30 6.93 -10.53
CA ALA A 98 -7.95 7.38 -10.16
C ALA A 98 -7.93 8.83 -9.63
N ARG A 99 -8.55 9.74 -10.36
CA ARG A 99 -8.62 11.17 -10.03
C ARG A 99 -9.37 11.46 -8.72
N ALA A 100 -10.46 10.71 -8.47
CA ALA A 100 -11.21 10.83 -7.22
C ALA A 100 -10.38 10.32 -6.04
N LEU A 101 -9.72 9.16 -6.20
CA LEU A 101 -8.83 8.60 -5.18
C LEU A 101 -7.68 9.57 -4.84
N ALA A 102 -7.02 10.13 -5.86
CA ALA A 102 -5.94 11.10 -5.67
C ALA A 102 -6.42 12.35 -4.90
N LYS A 103 -7.62 12.85 -5.21
CA LYS A 103 -8.22 13.98 -4.49
C LYS A 103 -8.53 13.63 -3.03
N VAL A 104 -9.12 12.45 -2.79
CA VAL A 104 -9.40 11.97 -1.42
C VAL A 104 -8.10 11.88 -0.64
N VAL A 105 -7.12 11.13 -1.09
CA VAL A 105 -5.84 10.95 -0.38
C VAL A 105 -5.15 12.31 -0.14
N GLY A 106 -5.05 13.16 -1.17
CA GLY A 106 -4.38 14.46 -1.07
C GLY A 106 -5.05 15.44 -0.10
N THR A 107 -6.36 15.28 0.18
CA THR A 107 -7.09 16.16 1.11
C THR A 107 -7.23 15.60 2.52
N THR A 108 -7.16 14.26 2.69
CA THR A 108 -7.45 13.62 3.98
C THR A 108 -6.23 12.97 4.64
N ALA A 109 -5.13 12.77 3.90
CA ALA A 109 -3.90 12.18 4.42
C ALA A 109 -2.66 12.97 3.95
N PRO A 110 -2.47 14.22 4.40
CA PRO A 110 -1.36 15.07 3.97
C PRO A 110 0.02 14.53 4.36
N SER A 111 0.09 13.62 5.33
CA SER A 111 1.33 12.95 5.75
C SER A 111 1.69 11.73 4.89
N ALA A 112 0.85 11.34 3.92
CA ALA A 112 1.09 10.17 3.08
C ALA A 112 2.34 10.39 2.20
N ARG A 113 3.34 9.53 2.40
CA ARG A 113 4.59 9.53 1.64
C ARG A 113 4.67 8.37 0.67
N VAL A 114 4.06 7.24 1.03
CA VAL A 114 4.09 6.01 0.23
C VAL A 114 2.66 5.48 0.07
N VAL A 115 2.30 5.13 -1.17
CA VAL A 115 1.05 4.43 -1.46
C VAL A 115 1.39 3.15 -2.20
N LEU A 116 0.94 2.01 -1.68
CA LEU A 116 1.03 0.71 -2.35
C LEU A 116 -0.38 0.26 -2.76
N LEU A 117 -0.57 0.10 -4.06
CA LEU A 117 -1.83 -0.36 -4.66
C LEU A 117 -1.69 -1.82 -5.09
N ASN A 118 -1.96 -2.74 -4.18
CA ASN A 118 -1.93 -4.17 -4.44
C ASN A 118 -3.24 -4.63 -5.09
N ALA A 119 -3.46 -4.19 -6.33
CA ALA A 119 -4.66 -4.37 -7.12
C ALA A 119 -4.31 -4.42 -8.61
N CYS A 120 -5.03 -5.25 -9.38
CA CYS A 120 -4.79 -5.39 -10.81
C CYS A 120 -4.94 -4.05 -11.55
N TYR A 121 -4.06 -3.81 -12.56
CA TYR A 121 -4.13 -2.63 -13.44
C TYR A 121 -4.20 -1.29 -12.68
N SER A 122 -3.49 -1.16 -11.56
CA SER A 122 -3.54 0.02 -10.69
C SER A 122 -2.53 1.11 -11.04
N THR A 123 -1.81 0.98 -12.16
CA THR A 123 -0.81 1.99 -12.61
C THR A 123 -1.45 3.35 -12.91
N GLU A 124 -2.68 3.39 -13.48
CA GLU A 124 -3.39 4.64 -13.73
C GLU A 124 -3.69 5.39 -12.42
N GLN A 125 -4.09 4.68 -11.37
CA GLN A 125 -4.31 5.24 -10.04
C GLN A 125 -2.98 5.73 -9.43
N ALA A 126 -1.90 5.00 -9.65
CA ALA A 126 -0.58 5.38 -9.19
C ALA A 126 -0.08 6.66 -9.88
N GLU A 127 -0.35 6.86 -11.18
CA GLU A 127 -0.01 8.08 -11.91
C GLU A 127 -0.69 9.31 -11.32
N GLU A 128 -1.98 9.25 -11.01
CA GLU A 128 -2.71 10.36 -10.39
C GLU A 128 -2.25 10.64 -8.95
N LEU A 129 -1.98 9.59 -8.17
CA LEU A 129 -1.56 9.70 -6.77
C LEU A 129 -0.13 10.24 -6.60
N ARG A 130 0.76 10.04 -7.57
CA ARG A 130 2.17 10.44 -7.45
C ARG A 130 2.39 11.95 -7.27
N ALA A 131 1.39 12.77 -7.60
CA ALA A 131 1.47 14.21 -7.33
C ALA A 131 1.43 14.53 -5.82
N GLY A 132 0.79 13.68 -5.02
CA GLY A 132 0.57 13.86 -3.58
C GLY A 132 1.46 13.00 -2.67
N ALA A 133 2.15 11.99 -3.19
CA ALA A 133 3.00 11.10 -2.40
C ALA A 133 4.43 11.04 -2.97
N ASP A 134 5.42 10.72 -2.13
CA ASP A 134 6.82 10.60 -2.58
C ASP A 134 7.00 9.43 -3.54
N CYS A 135 6.38 8.28 -3.21
CA CYS A 135 6.42 7.07 -4.02
C CYS A 135 5.03 6.41 -4.05
N VAL A 136 4.61 5.97 -5.22
CA VAL A 136 3.40 5.17 -5.40
C VAL A 136 3.75 3.90 -6.17
N VAL A 137 3.38 2.74 -5.62
CA VAL A 137 3.56 1.46 -6.29
C VAL A 137 2.20 0.98 -6.80
N GLY A 138 2.12 0.70 -8.10
CA GLY A 138 0.95 0.13 -8.76
C GLY A 138 1.32 -1.10 -9.57
N MET A 139 0.33 -1.83 -10.06
CA MET A 139 0.50 -3.04 -10.88
C MET A 139 0.10 -2.76 -12.32
N ASP A 140 1.02 -3.06 -13.25
CA ASP A 140 0.86 -2.81 -14.70
C ASP A 140 0.11 -3.95 -15.42
N GLY A 141 -0.70 -4.70 -14.69
CA GLY A 141 -1.45 -5.83 -15.21
C GLY A 141 -2.26 -6.56 -14.15
N ALA A 142 -2.80 -7.71 -14.55
CA ALA A 142 -3.49 -8.62 -13.64
C ALA A 142 -2.46 -9.38 -12.80
N ILE A 143 -2.24 -8.95 -11.58
CA ILE A 143 -1.38 -9.63 -10.63
C ILE A 143 -2.12 -10.78 -9.94
N GLY A 144 -1.46 -11.94 -9.84
CA GLY A 144 -2.00 -13.08 -9.09
C GLY A 144 -1.95 -12.85 -7.58
N ASP A 145 -2.91 -13.40 -6.84
CA ASP A 145 -3.02 -13.23 -5.38
C ASP A 145 -1.75 -13.68 -4.62
N ASP A 146 -1.13 -14.79 -5.04
CA ASP A 146 0.14 -15.25 -4.46
C ASP A 146 1.31 -14.32 -4.75
N ALA A 147 1.33 -13.72 -5.93
CA ALA A 147 2.36 -12.75 -6.32
C ALA A 147 2.19 -11.45 -5.55
N ALA A 148 0.96 -10.92 -5.47
CA ALA A 148 0.62 -9.73 -4.71
C ALA A 148 1.09 -9.86 -3.25
N ARG A 149 0.79 -11.00 -2.59
CA ARG A 149 1.23 -11.30 -1.23
C ARG A 149 2.75 -11.41 -1.11
N ALA A 150 3.39 -12.17 -2.00
CA ALA A 150 4.84 -12.36 -1.97
C ALA A 150 5.59 -11.04 -2.11
N PHE A 151 5.14 -10.16 -3.00
CA PHE A 151 5.66 -8.80 -3.16
C PHE A 151 5.51 -7.99 -1.86
N ALA A 152 4.29 -7.90 -1.32
CA ALA A 152 3.99 -7.10 -0.14
C ALA A 152 4.81 -7.53 1.07
N ILE A 153 4.93 -8.83 1.35
CA ILE A 153 5.70 -9.36 2.48
C ILE A 153 7.16 -8.88 2.40
N ARG A 154 7.81 -9.00 1.24
CA ARG A 154 9.22 -8.58 1.09
C ARG A 154 9.39 -7.07 1.10
N PHE A 155 8.45 -6.35 0.52
CA PHE A 155 8.41 -4.89 0.59
C PHE A 155 8.40 -4.41 2.04
N TYR A 156 7.49 -4.92 2.88
CA TYR A 156 7.42 -4.54 4.30
C TYR A 156 8.58 -5.08 5.14
N GLY A 157 9.11 -6.25 4.80
CA GLY A 157 10.33 -6.76 5.41
C GLY A 157 11.52 -5.82 5.18
N ALA A 158 11.66 -5.27 3.99
CA ALA A 158 12.69 -4.28 3.67
C ALA A 158 12.49 -2.96 4.46
N LEU A 159 11.23 -2.47 4.56
CA LEU A 159 10.92 -1.29 5.38
C LEU A 159 11.29 -1.48 6.85
N GLY A 160 10.93 -2.64 7.43
CA GLY A 160 11.29 -2.98 8.81
C GLY A 160 12.81 -3.14 9.05
N ASN A 161 13.59 -3.22 7.98
CA ASN A 161 15.06 -3.18 7.98
C ASN A 161 15.63 -1.81 7.57
N ARG A 162 14.82 -0.75 7.60
CA ARG A 162 15.19 0.63 7.22
C ARG A 162 15.81 0.73 5.82
N ARG A 163 15.31 -0.06 4.87
CA ARG A 163 15.69 0.09 3.47
C ARG A 163 14.87 1.21 2.83
N SER A 164 15.44 1.81 1.78
CA SER A 164 14.72 2.81 0.99
C SER A 164 13.50 2.18 0.28
N ILE A 165 12.54 3.01 -0.13
CA ILE A 165 11.35 2.54 -0.85
C ILE A 165 11.74 1.86 -2.16
N GLY A 166 12.68 2.42 -2.92
CA GLY A 166 13.17 1.78 -4.14
C GLY A 166 13.76 0.39 -3.88
N ASN A 167 14.59 0.24 -2.83
CA ASN A 167 15.13 -1.05 -2.44
C ASN A 167 14.04 -2.03 -1.96
N ALA A 168 13.01 -1.53 -1.28
CA ALA A 168 11.87 -2.36 -0.87
C ALA A 168 11.09 -2.91 -2.07
N VAL A 169 10.89 -2.09 -3.11
CA VAL A 169 10.29 -2.52 -4.38
C VAL A 169 11.16 -3.57 -5.06
N ASP A 170 12.47 -3.34 -5.17
CA ASP A 170 13.40 -4.31 -5.78
C ASP A 170 13.38 -5.65 -5.06
N GLN A 171 13.35 -5.65 -3.71
CA GLN A 171 13.26 -6.90 -2.94
C GLN A 171 11.91 -7.60 -3.14
N GLY A 172 10.81 -6.85 -3.27
CA GLY A 172 9.51 -7.40 -3.65
C GLY A 172 9.55 -8.10 -5.02
N ILE A 173 10.10 -7.44 -6.04
CA ILE A 173 10.27 -7.99 -7.39
C ILE A 173 11.20 -9.22 -7.37
N ALA A 174 12.32 -9.14 -6.67
CA ALA A 174 13.25 -10.26 -6.53
C ALA A 174 12.59 -11.49 -5.86
N ALA A 175 11.66 -11.27 -4.95
CA ALA A 175 10.91 -12.38 -4.32
C ALA A 175 9.95 -13.06 -5.32
N LEU A 176 9.35 -12.30 -6.25
CA LEU A 176 8.53 -12.87 -7.33
C LEU A 176 9.40 -13.75 -8.24
N ALA A 177 10.54 -13.23 -8.69
CA ALA A 177 11.50 -13.99 -9.51
C ALA A 177 11.98 -15.26 -8.80
N ALA A 178 12.39 -15.15 -7.52
CA ALA A 178 12.87 -16.29 -6.74
C ALA A 178 11.81 -17.38 -6.53
N LYS A 179 10.54 -17.00 -6.49
CA LYS A 179 9.39 -17.93 -6.42
C LYS A 179 8.89 -18.38 -7.79
N GLN A 180 9.54 -17.97 -8.88
CA GLN A 180 9.16 -18.27 -10.25
C GLN A 180 7.73 -17.84 -10.58
N LEU A 181 7.29 -16.70 -10.01
CA LEU A 181 5.99 -16.11 -10.31
C LEU A 181 6.14 -15.17 -11.50
N PRO A 182 5.29 -15.33 -12.55
CA PRO A 182 5.44 -14.59 -13.83
C PRO A 182 5.17 -13.09 -13.69
N ASP A 183 4.63 -12.67 -12.58
CA ASP A 183 4.16 -11.31 -12.29
C ASP A 183 5.31 -10.32 -11.94
N GLU A 184 6.56 -10.75 -11.97
CA GLU A 184 7.73 -9.94 -11.56
C GLU A 184 7.89 -8.62 -12.34
N VAL A 185 7.33 -8.56 -13.54
CA VAL A 185 7.36 -7.37 -14.40
C VAL A 185 6.22 -6.38 -14.14
N LEU A 186 5.25 -6.73 -13.31
CA LEU A 186 4.04 -5.93 -13.08
C LEU A 186 4.20 -4.79 -12.07
N PRO A 187 4.96 -4.92 -10.96
CA PRO A 187 5.09 -3.83 -10.02
C PRO A 187 5.83 -2.63 -10.63
N ARG A 188 5.23 -1.45 -10.52
CA ARG A 188 5.80 -0.16 -10.97
C ARG A 188 5.88 0.80 -9.81
N CYS A 189 7.05 1.35 -9.56
CA CYS A 189 7.23 2.42 -8.61
C CYS A 189 7.28 3.76 -9.34
N LEU A 190 6.29 4.60 -9.09
CA LEU A 190 6.19 5.95 -9.64
C LEU A 190 6.54 6.95 -8.54
N THR A 191 7.32 7.95 -8.86
CA THR A 191 7.73 8.97 -7.89
C THR A 191 7.20 10.34 -8.27
N ARG A 192 7.01 11.19 -7.26
CA ARG A 192 6.78 12.62 -7.47
C ARG A 192 8.03 13.22 -8.15
N ASN A 193 7.83 14.27 -8.95
CA ASN A 193 8.89 14.90 -9.75
C ASN A 193 10.23 15.01 -9.02
N SER A 194 11.29 14.53 -9.65
CA SER A 194 12.68 14.61 -9.18
C SER A 194 13.03 13.82 -7.92
N ILE A 195 12.14 12.99 -7.39
CA ILE A 195 12.43 12.11 -6.26
C ILE A 195 13.00 10.79 -6.79
N ASP A 196 14.11 10.36 -6.21
CA ASP A 196 14.68 9.02 -6.42
C ASP A 196 14.17 8.10 -5.30
N ALA A 197 13.39 7.08 -5.65
CA ALA A 197 12.82 6.13 -4.69
C ALA A 197 13.89 5.41 -3.84
N HIS A 198 15.11 5.23 -4.37
CA HIS A 198 16.24 4.64 -3.63
C HIS A 198 16.82 5.58 -2.58
N ARG A 199 16.39 6.83 -2.54
CA ARG A 199 16.77 7.83 -1.54
C ARG A 199 15.62 8.23 -0.61
N VAL A 200 14.45 7.60 -0.75
CA VAL A 200 13.30 7.80 0.15
C VAL A 200 13.34 6.76 1.25
N PHE A 201 13.49 7.21 2.50
CA PHE A 201 13.48 6.39 3.72
C PHE A 201 12.32 6.82 4.62
N LEU A 202 11.77 5.87 5.37
CA LEU A 202 10.73 6.09 6.38
C LEU A 202 11.35 6.06 7.79
N ASP A 203 12.36 6.90 8.00
CA ASP A 203 12.98 7.02 9.31
C ASP A 203 12.03 7.74 10.29
N PRO A 204 11.97 7.32 11.56
CA PRO A 204 11.24 8.05 12.60
C PRO A 204 11.88 9.44 12.76
N ARG A 205 11.06 10.48 12.71
CA ARG A 205 11.49 11.89 12.85
C ARG A 205 11.33 12.35 14.29
#